data_ab1b18a9ff4729371c74f149b3a5a7a4
#
_entry.id   ab1b18a9ff4729371c74f149b3a5a7a4
#
_cell.length_a   1.000
_cell.length_b   1.000
_cell.length_c   1.000
_cell.angle_alpha   90.00
_cell.angle_beta   90.00
_cell.angle_gamma   90.00
#
_symmetry.space_group_name_H-M   'P 1'
#
loop_
_entity.id
_entity.type
_entity.pdbx_description
1 polymer ?
#
loop_
_entity_poly.entity_id
_entity_poly.type
_entity_poly.pdbx_seq_one_letter_code
_entity_poly.pdbx_strand_id
1 'polypeptide(L)'
;MPHELDKILISSSLPNFEKMLSKLRFAVVHAARFKIDSKENEQLRSIIKDVMKRQDEAVSEYTEKLDGVKLTPQQFRVDQNDLEKAHKEIDTQLLDSLRKAIENVQRYQKEIFVGSFKHQGIKYTPIKRIGICVPGASAPLPSTVIMTAVPAQVAGVKEIAVVSPPRHKGSIHPVILAVCHELGIGEVYQIGGAQAVAALAYGTNTICKVDKIVGPGNQWVQMAKREVFGLVDIDSVAGPSEVLIIANAQANAAWVAADVLSQAEHAPGSAVVFTDSQKFAVKVLEELKRKLVSPRTCAGGKPCPQVARLNRVKETIECLKKFGGIVVFDDMSEIIKWANEFAPEHLEIQCGSESKKIAHQIENAGAIFIGNYSPVAVGDYWAGPSHTLPTGGTAKFFSALSANDFIKSTSIIEYDRKKLAKSADDIIRLAEAEGLDAHAKSIKIRGLGS
;
A
#
# COMPACT_ATOMS: atom_id res chain seq x y z
N MET A 1 19.72 -19.04 -19.47
CA MET A 1 18.84 -18.01 -18.83
C MET A 1 17.39 -17.98 -19.35
N PRO A 2 17.05 -17.96 -20.67
CA PRO A 2 15.63 -18.03 -21.09
C PRO A 2 14.94 -19.34 -20.72
N HIS A 3 15.64 -20.46 -20.75
CA HIS A 3 15.11 -21.79 -20.39
C HIS A 3 14.75 -21.93 -18.90
N GLU A 4 15.25 -21.07 -18.03
CA GLU A 4 14.90 -21.14 -16.60
C GLU A 4 13.49 -20.58 -16.31
N LEU A 5 12.97 -19.75 -17.21
CA LEU A 5 11.59 -19.24 -17.12
C LEU A 5 10.53 -20.28 -17.52
N ASP A 6 10.92 -21.40 -18.16
CA ASP A 6 9.97 -22.47 -18.47
C ASP A 6 9.33 -23.07 -17.20
N LYS A 7 10.03 -22.99 -16.07
CA LYS A 7 9.58 -23.50 -14.77
C LYS A 7 8.46 -22.69 -14.13
N ILE A 8 8.18 -21.45 -14.61
CA ILE A 8 7.06 -20.66 -14.09
C ILE A 8 5.71 -21.08 -14.72
N LEU A 9 5.72 -21.88 -15.78
CA LEU A 9 4.51 -22.43 -16.39
C LEU A 9 4.04 -23.65 -15.60
N ILE A 10 2.86 -23.57 -15.04
CA ILE A 10 2.21 -24.59 -14.20
C ILE A 10 0.86 -24.92 -14.85
N SER A 11 0.55 -26.21 -15.08
CA SER A 11 -0.69 -26.63 -15.73
C SER A 11 -1.46 -27.62 -14.86
N SER A 12 -2.79 -27.54 -14.87
CA SER A 12 -3.70 -28.48 -14.21
C SER A 12 -3.47 -29.94 -14.63
N SER A 13 -2.93 -30.15 -15.84
CA SER A 13 -2.56 -31.47 -16.32
C SER A 13 -1.37 -32.12 -15.59
N LEU A 14 -0.66 -31.38 -14.75
CA LEU A 14 0.51 -31.91 -14.01
C LEU A 14 0.07 -32.67 -12.75
N PRO A 15 0.66 -33.84 -12.46
CA PRO A 15 0.28 -34.67 -11.30
C PRO A 15 0.39 -33.97 -9.95
N ASN A 16 1.21 -32.92 -9.86
CA ASN A 16 1.48 -32.17 -8.62
C ASN A 16 0.92 -30.74 -8.66
N PHE A 17 -0.07 -30.47 -9.52
CA PHE A 17 -0.62 -29.13 -9.75
C PHE A 17 -0.98 -28.39 -8.45
N GLU A 18 -1.84 -28.95 -7.61
CA GLU A 18 -2.28 -28.40 -6.33
C GLU A 18 -1.10 -28.03 -5.40
N LYS A 19 -0.11 -28.92 -5.34
CA LYS A 19 1.09 -28.71 -4.53
C LYS A 19 1.94 -27.55 -5.10
N MET A 20 2.09 -27.46 -6.41
CA MET A 20 2.83 -26.38 -7.08
C MET A 20 2.13 -25.04 -6.87
N LEU A 21 0.81 -25.00 -7.04
CA LEU A 21 -0.02 -23.82 -6.86
C LEU A 21 0.00 -23.34 -5.40
N SER A 22 -0.16 -24.27 -4.46
CA SER A 22 -0.05 -23.96 -3.02
C SER A 22 1.35 -23.44 -2.65
N LYS A 23 2.40 -23.99 -3.25
CA LYS A 23 3.78 -23.50 -3.05
C LYS A 23 3.98 -22.10 -3.63
N LEU A 24 3.45 -21.82 -4.84
CA LEU A 24 3.49 -20.49 -5.44
C LEU A 24 2.76 -19.48 -4.54
N ARG A 25 1.51 -19.79 -4.16
CA ARG A 25 0.73 -18.97 -3.23
C ARG A 25 1.49 -18.71 -1.93
N PHE A 26 2.07 -19.76 -1.35
CA PHE A 26 2.87 -19.62 -0.13
C PHE A 26 4.05 -18.68 -0.34
N ALA A 27 4.78 -18.79 -1.46
CA ALA A 27 5.90 -17.91 -1.76
C ALA A 27 5.46 -16.44 -1.90
N VAL A 28 4.37 -16.17 -2.62
CA VAL A 28 3.80 -14.83 -2.80
C VAL A 28 3.34 -14.25 -1.46
N VAL A 29 2.42 -14.94 -0.79
CA VAL A 29 1.79 -14.45 0.47
C VAL A 29 2.80 -14.32 1.62
N HIS A 30 3.83 -15.18 1.66
CA HIS A 30 4.81 -15.17 2.73
C HIS A 30 6.08 -14.39 2.42
N ALA A 31 6.24 -13.88 1.20
CA ALA A 31 7.34 -12.97 0.85
C ALA A 31 7.40 -11.75 1.79
N ALA A 32 6.22 -11.34 2.29
CA ALA A 32 6.04 -10.22 3.21
C ALA A 32 6.09 -10.58 4.69
N ARG A 33 6.08 -11.88 5.06
CA ARG A 33 5.98 -12.26 6.48
C ARG A 33 7.33 -12.18 7.17
N PHE A 34 7.47 -11.21 8.05
CA PHE A 34 8.62 -11.09 8.95
C PHE A 34 8.60 -12.22 9.98
N LYS A 35 9.74 -12.89 10.17
CA LYS A 35 9.91 -13.88 11.25
C LYS A 35 9.81 -13.17 12.59
N ILE A 36 8.92 -13.64 13.47
CA ILE A 36 8.64 -12.99 14.76
C ILE A 36 9.87 -12.97 15.68
N ASP A 37 10.67 -14.03 15.67
CA ASP A 37 11.85 -14.19 16.53
C ASP A 37 13.15 -14.12 15.70
N SER A 38 13.34 -13.07 14.94
CA SER A 38 14.56 -12.85 14.16
C SER A 38 15.48 -11.83 14.82
N LYS A 39 16.78 -11.91 14.50
CA LYS A 39 17.76 -10.88 14.92
C LYS A 39 17.37 -9.48 14.45
N GLU A 40 16.67 -9.40 13.31
CA GLU A 40 16.16 -8.16 12.78
C GLU A 40 15.11 -7.53 13.71
N ASN A 41 14.24 -8.32 14.34
CA ASN A 41 13.27 -7.81 15.33
C ASN A 41 13.96 -7.30 16.60
N GLU A 42 15.00 -7.99 17.09
CA GLU A 42 15.77 -7.50 18.24
C GLU A 42 16.47 -6.18 17.92
N GLN A 43 17.10 -6.10 16.74
CA GLN A 43 17.72 -4.86 16.25
C GLN A 43 16.70 -3.73 16.09
N LEU A 44 15.53 -4.02 15.53
CA LEU A 44 14.44 -3.05 15.40
C LEU A 44 14.01 -2.50 16.77
N ARG A 45 13.74 -3.39 17.72
CA ARG A 45 13.34 -2.98 19.08
C ARG A 45 14.42 -2.17 19.78
N SER A 46 15.70 -2.49 19.52
CA SER A 46 16.81 -1.69 20.01
C SER A 46 16.80 -0.27 19.44
N ILE A 47 16.57 -0.12 18.11
CA ILE A 47 16.45 1.19 17.46
C ILE A 47 15.29 1.98 18.07
N ILE A 48 14.12 1.37 18.20
CA ILE A 48 12.93 2.05 18.75
C ILE A 48 13.18 2.52 20.20
N LYS A 49 13.70 1.64 21.05
CA LYS A 49 14.03 1.96 22.45
C LYS A 49 15.08 3.08 22.55
N ASP A 50 16.03 3.09 21.66
CA ASP A 50 17.08 4.10 21.61
C ASP A 50 16.53 5.47 21.21
N VAL A 51 15.68 5.53 20.19
CA VAL A 51 14.97 6.77 19.81
C VAL A 51 14.07 7.25 20.96
N MET A 52 13.35 6.39 21.65
CA MET A 52 12.56 6.76 22.83
C MET A 52 13.43 7.39 23.92
N LYS A 53 14.65 6.90 24.15
CA LYS A 53 15.52 7.33 25.23
C LYS A 53 16.36 8.57 24.87
N ARG A 54 17.03 8.55 23.70
CA ARG A 54 17.97 9.59 23.26
C ARG A 54 17.36 10.58 22.26
N GLN A 55 16.12 10.34 21.81
CA GLN A 55 15.35 11.25 20.94
C GLN A 55 16.13 11.65 19.67
N ASP A 56 16.29 12.94 19.40
CA ASP A 56 16.93 13.47 18.19
C ASP A 56 18.37 12.99 18.01
N GLU A 57 19.10 12.76 19.10
CA GLU A 57 20.47 12.24 19.03
C GLU A 57 20.50 10.86 18.37
N ALA A 58 19.62 9.96 18.79
CA ALA A 58 19.49 8.62 18.18
C ALA A 58 19.06 8.70 16.72
N VAL A 59 18.10 9.56 16.38
CA VAL A 59 17.65 9.79 15.00
C VAL A 59 18.82 10.26 14.12
N SER A 60 19.64 11.19 14.61
CA SER A 60 20.82 11.70 13.90
C SER A 60 21.83 10.57 13.62
N GLU A 61 22.18 9.81 14.68
CA GLU A 61 23.13 8.71 14.59
C GLU A 61 22.68 7.60 13.62
N TYR A 62 21.41 7.19 13.70
CA TYR A 62 20.89 6.17 12.79
C TYR A 62 20.77 6.70 11.35
N THR A 63 20.47 7.97 11.13
CA THR A 63 20.46 8.58 9.79
C THR A 63 21.86 8.58 9.20
N GLU A 64 22.88 8.96 9.97
CA GLU A 64 24.28 8.89 9.52
C GLU A 64 24.68 7.43 9.20
N LYS A 65 24.37 6.48 10.09
CA LYS A 65 24.74 5.09 9.96
C LYS A 65 24.03 4.36 8.80
N LEU A 66 22.75 4.62 8.58
CA LEU A 66 21.92 3.86 7.66
C LEU A 66 21.70 4.56 6.31
N ASP A 67 21.72 5.88 6.28
CA ASP A 67 21.50 6.69 5.08
C ASP A 67 22.78 7.39 4.59
N GLY A 68 23.87 7.38 5.41
CA GLY A 68 25.16 7.94 5.06
C GLY A 68 25.22 9.47 5.13
N VAL A 69 24.25 10.10 5.78
CA VAL A 69 24.12 11.56 5.86
C VAL A 69 24.10 12.00 7.33
N LYS A 70 25.06 12.83 7.71
CA LYS A 70 25.12 13.41 9.04
C LYS A 70 24.25 14.66 9.12
N LEU A 71 23.24 14.63 9.97
CA LEU A 71 22.31 15.73 10.20
C LEU A 71 22.28 16.12 11.67
N THR A 72 22.24 17.40 11.94
CA THR A 72 21.87 17.91 13.27
C THR A 72 20.34 17.89 13.41
N PRO A 73 19.78 17.90 14.63
CA PRO A 73 18.34 17.94 14.82
C PRO A 73 17.64 19.09 14.09
N GLN A 74 18.26 20.24 14.00
CA GLN A 74 17.74 21.42 13.29
C GLN A 74 17.66 21.21 11.77
N GLN A 75 18.47 20.29 11.25
CA GLN A 75 18.51 19.95 9.83
C GLN A 75 17.55 18.81 9.45
N PHE A 76 16.87 18.18 10.41
CA PHE A 76 15.89 17.13 10.05
C PHE A 76 14.76 17.68 9.20
N ARG A 77 14.25 18.85 9.56
CA ARG A 77 13.21 19.53 8.80
C ARG A 77 13.80 20.27 7.60
N VAL A 78 13.24 19.98 6.43
CA VAL A 78 13.57 20.70 5.19
C VAL A 78 13.09 22.14 5.31
N ASP A 79 13.93 23.10 4.90
CA ASP A 79 13.58 24.52 4.90
C ASP A 79 12.45 24.82 3.91
N GLN A 80 11.58 25.75 4.24
CA GLN A 80 10.47 26.16 3.37
C GLN A 80 10.96 26.70 2.02
N ASN A 81 12.12 27.38 2.01
CA ASN A 81 12.72 27.88 0.77
C ASN A 81 13.18 26.75 -0.15
N ASP A 82 13.64 25.60 0.41
CA ASP A 82 14.02 24.43 -0.39
C ASP A 82 12.81 23.75 -1.03
N LEU A 83 11.67 23.70 -0.33
CA LEU A 83 10.41 23.22 -0.89
C LEU A 83 9.95 24.12 -2.05
N GLU A 84 9.95 25.42 -1.84
CA GLU A 84 9.55 26.41 -2.85
C GLU A 84 10.50 26.39 -4.06
N LYS A 85 11.81 26.29 -3.82
CA LYS A 85 12.82 26.16 -4.86
C LYS A 85 12.60 24.90 -5.70
N ALA A 86 12.42 23.75 -5.06
CA ALA A 86 12.16 22.49 -5.76
C ALA A 86 10.89 22.57 -6.61
N HIS A 87 9.85 23.25 -6.13
CA HIS A 87 8.61 23.46 -6.88
C HIS A 87 8.79 24.42 -8.07
N LYS A 88 9.63 25.45 -7.96
CA LYS A 88 9.93 26.37 -9.07
C LYS A 88 10.82 25.75 -10.14
N GLU A 89 11.69 24.83 -9.75
CA GLU A 89 12.70 24.21 -10.64
C GLU A 89 12.20 22.91 -11.30
N ILE A 90 11.04 22.36 -10.89
CA ILE A 90 10.48 21.16 -11.52
C ILE A 90 10.06 21.41 -12.97
N ASP A 91 10.20 20.39 -13.81
CA ASP A 91 9.70 20.44 -15.18
C ASP A 91 8.18 20.77 -15.23
N THR A 92 7.81 21.77 -16.02
CA THR A 92 6.44 22.30 -16.07
C THR A 92 5.45 21.25 -16.55
N GLN A 93 5.82 20.38 -17.50
CA GLN A 93 4.91 19.33 -18.01
C GLN A 93 4.70 18.25 -16.95
N LEU A 94 5.76 17.93 -16.20
CA LEU A 94 5.65 17.00 -15.06
C LEU A 94 4.76 17.59 -13.97
N LEU A 95 4.93 18.85 -13.62
CA LEU A 95 4.08 19.52 -12.62
C LEU A 95 2.62 19.52 -13.03
N ASP A 96 2.30 19.81 -14.29
CA ASP A 96 0.94 19.77 -14.82
C ASP A 96 0.35 18.35 -14.75
N SER A 97 1.16 17.33 -15.02
CA SER A 97 0.74 15.93 -14.88
C SER A 97 0.45 15.55 -13.41
N LEU A 98 1.29 16.00 -12.48
CA LEU A 98 1.10 15.81 -11.04
C LEU A 98 -0.18 16.50 -10.54
N ARG A 99 -0.47 17.72 -10.98
CA ARG A 99 -1.70 18.45 -10.66
C ARG A 99 -2.96 17.71 -11.11
N LYS A 100 -2.96 17.22 -12.35
CA LYS A 100 -4.07 16.40 -12.85
C LYS A 100 -4.26 15.10 -12.07
N ALA A 101 -3.17 14.45 -11.67
CA ALA A 101 -3.24 13.28 -10.80
C ALA A 101 -3.83 13.63 -9.41
N ILE A 102 -3.39 14.73 -8.81
CA ILE A 102 -3.95 15.26 -7.55
C ILE A 102 -5.45 15.50 -7.68
N GLU A 103 -5.90 16.17 -8.75
CA GLU A 103 -7.31 16.43 -9.00
C GLU A 103 -8.12 15.14 -9.14
N ASN A 104 -7.62 14.14 -9.87
CA ASN A 104 -8.29 12.85 -10.01
C ASN A 104 -8.43 12.12 -8.68
N VAL A 105 -7.36 12.06 -7.88
CA VAL A 105 -7.39 11.45 -6.56
C VAL A 105 -8.36 12.21 -5.66
N GLN A 106 -8.30 13.54 -5.65
CA GLN A 106 -9.18 14.37 -4.82
C GLN A 106 -10.65 14.16 -5.17
N ARG A 107 -10.99 14.11 -6.47
CA ARG A 107 -12.36 13.87 -6.94
C ARG A 107 -12.86 12.52 -6.44
N TYR A 108 -12.11 11.45 -6.68
CA TYR A 108 -12.46 10.11 -6.24
C TYR A 108 -12.63 10.01 -4.71
N GLN A 109 -11.67 10.54 -3.97
CA GLN A 109 -11.70 10.48 -2.52
C GLN A 109 -12.89 11.26 -1.93
N LYS A 110 -13.28 12.40 -2.52
CA LYS A 110 -14.48 13.15 -2.11
C LYS A 110 -15.75 12.35 -2.39
N GLU A 111 -15.81 11.62 -3.50
CA GLU A 111 -16.97 10.82 -3.89
C GLU A 111 -17.24 9.67 -2.91
N ILE A 112 -16.19 8.98 -2.46
CA ILE A 112 -16.32 7.84 -1.54
C ILE A 112 -16.31 8.22 -0.05
N PHE A 113 -16.11 9.49 0.29
CA PHE A 113 -15.92 9.93 1.67
C PHE A 113 -17.22 9.93 2.48
N VAL A 114 -17.31 9.02 3.47
CA VAL A 114 -18.50 8.88 4.32
C VAL A 114 -18.63 9.97 5.38
N GLY A 115 -17.55 10.66 5.72
CA GLY A 115 -17.54 11.75 6.71
C GLY A 115 -18.36 12.98 6.30
N SER A 116 -18.73 13.09 5.01
CA SER A 116 -19.62 14.14 4.50
C SER A 116 -21.08 13.90 4.87
N PHE A 117 -21.46 12.68 5.28
CA PHE A 117 -22.82 12.34 5.61
C PHE A 117 -23.12 12.58 7.10
N LYS A 118 -24.28 13.15 7.39
CA LYS A 118 -24.79 13.27 8.76
C LYS A 118 -25.60 12.02 9.10
N HIS A 119 -25.13 11.26 10.07
CA HIS A 119 -25.84 10.11 10.61
C HIS A 119 -26.34 10.42 12.02
N GLN A 120 -27.58 10.04 12.33
CA GLN A 120 -28.10 10.15 13.69
C GLN A 120 -27.35 9.15 14.59
N GLY A 121 -26.81 9.64 15.70
CA GLY A 121 -26.09 8.80 16.66
C GLY A 121 -24.63 8.51 16.35
N ILE A 122 -24.07 9.09 15.28
CA ILE A 122 -22.66 8.95 14.94
C ILE A 122 -22.06 10.32 14.62
N LYS A 123 -20.89 10.60 15.20
CA LYS A 123 -20.07 11.77 14.87
C LYS A 123 -18.74 11.31 14.26
N TYR A 124 -18.46 11.73 13.03
CA TYR A 124 -17.14 11.57 12.41
C TYR A 124 -16.22 12.73 12.77
N THR A 125 -14.97 12.42 13.09
CA THR A 125 -13.95 13.42 13.45
C THR A 125 -12.64 13.04 12.76
N PRO A 126 -12.01 13.96 12.02
CA PRO A 126 -10.70 13.72 11.43
C PRO A 126 -9.65 13.36 12.48
N ILE A 127 -8.70 12.53 12.11
CA ILE A 127 -7.45 12.35 12.86
C ILE A 127 -6.73 13.70 12.85
N LYS A 128 -6.18 14.11 14.00
CA LYS A 128 -5.58 15.43 14.13
C LYS A 128 -4.29 15.56 13.35
N ARG A 129 -3.38 14.59 13.53
CA ARG A 129 -2.03 14.64 12.99
C ARG A 129 -1.59 13.27 12.46
N ILE A 130 -0.99 13.26 11.27
CA ILE A 130 -0.49 12.03 10.64
C ILE A 130 0.96 12.16 10.19
N GLY A 131 1.66 11.02 10.11
CA GLY A 131 2.96 10.88 9.50
C GLY A 131 2.89 10.06 8.21
N ILE A 132 3.53 10.53 7.15
CA ILE A 132 3.61 9.84 5.86
C ILE A 132 5.03 9.38 5.62
N CYS A 133 5.24 8.08 5.45
CA CYS A 133 6.50 7.50 5.03
C CYS A 133 6.58 7.48 3.49
N VAL A 134 7.58 8.16 2.93
CA VAL A 134 7.81 8.22 1.48
C VAL A 134 9.13 7.55 1.14
N PRO A 135 9.16 6.50 0.32
CA PRO A 135 10.39 5.89 -0.16
C PRO A 135 11.22 6.88 -0.98
N GLY A 136 12.53 6.88 -0.77
CA GLY A 136 13.44 7.78 -1.47
C GLY A 136 14.80 7.14 -1.79
N ALA A 137 14.94 5.81 -1.61
CA ALA A 137 16.23 5.14 -1.73
C ALA A 137 16.55 4.64 -3.15
N SER A 138 15.63 3.95 -3.80
CA SER A 138 15.83 3.33 -5.13
C SER A 138 15.19 4.13 -6.25
N ALA A 139 14.08 4.79 -5.97
CA ALA A 139 13.40 5.71 -6.88
C ALA A 139 12.63 6.76 -6.05
N PRO A 140 12.51 8.01 -6.52
CA PRO A 140 11.59 8.95 -5.92
C PRO A 140 10.16 8.54 -6.24
N LEU A 141 9.30 8.49 -5.22
CA LEU A 141 7.89 8.13 -5.39
C LEU A 141 6.98 9.32 -5.00
N PRO A 142 6.90 10.38 -5.83
CA PRO A 142 6.00 11.50 -5.59
C PRO A 142 4.53 11.07 -5.54
N SER A 143 4.17 10.01 -6.26
CA SER A 143 2.84 9.39 -6.20
C SER A 143 2.45 8.96 -4.78
N THR A 144 3.40 8.48 -3.98
CA THR A 144 3.13 8.13 -2.57
C THR A 144 2.65 9.34 -1.78
N VAL A 145 3.23 10.52 -2.00
CA VAL A 145 2.75 11.74 -1.32
C VAL A 145 1.31 12.04 -1.73
N ILE A 146 1.01 12.00 -3.04
CA ILE A 146 -0.33 12.25 -3.57
C ILE A 146 -1.33 11.25 -2.99
N MET A 147 -1.02 9.95 -3.10
CA MET A 147 -1.93 8.85 -2.74
C MET A 147 -2.16 8.69 -1.23
N THR A 148 -1.39 9.38 -0.40
CA THR A 148 -1.55 9.37 1.06
C THR A 148 -2.02 10.72 1.60
N ALA A 149 -1.45 11.83 1.13
CA ALA A 149 -1.79 13.16 1.64
C ALA A 149 -3.15 13.67 1.12
N VAL A 150 -3.49 13.42 -0.15
CA VAL A 150 -4.77 13.88 -0.70
C VAL A 150 -5.98 13.25 -0.01
N PRO A 151 -6.02 11.91 0.23
CA PRO A 151 -7.07 11.31 1.05
C PRO A 151 -7.15 11.90 2.45
N ALA A 152 -6.00 12.14 3.11
CA ALA A 152 -5.96 12.75 4.43
C ALA A 152 -6.51 14.19 4.44
N GLN A 153 -6.18 15.00 3.42
CA GLN A 153 -6.70 16.35 3.26
C GLN A 153 -8.21 16.36 3.00
N VAL A 154 -8.71 15.43 2.18
CA VAL A 154 -10.16 15.26 1.94
C VAL A 154 -10.88 14.91 3.24
N ALA A 155 -10.29 14.08 4.08
CA ALA A 155 -10.83 13.74 5.40
C ALA A 155 -10.80 14.91 6.39
N GLY A 156 -10.05 15.98 6.09
CA GLY A 156 -9.94 17.16 6.95
C GLY A 156 -8.78 17.11 7.96
N VAL A 157 -7.80 16.22 7.76
CA VAL A 157 -6.56 16.21 8.57
C VAL A 157 -5.84 17.54 8.41
N LYS A 158 -5.44 18.15 9.53
CA LYS A 158 -4.83 19.48 9.53
C LYS A 158 -3.31 19.47 9.59
N GLU A 159 -2.73 18.46 10.23
CA GLU A 159 -1.31 18.36 10.49
C GLU A 159 -0.76 17.11 9.78
N ILE A 160 0.04 17.33 8.74
CA ILE A 160 0.66 16.26 7.94
C ILE A 160 2.17 16.42 7.99
N ALA A 161 2.87 15.43 8.54
CA ALA A 161 4.32 15.33 8.54
C ALA A 161 4.75 14.28 7.51
N VAL A 162 5.69 14.63 6.64
CA VAL A 162 6.27 13.70 5.65
C VAL A 162 7.69 13.35 6.08
N VAL A 163 8.04 12.07 6.06
CA VAL A 163 9.41 11.59 6.25
C VAL A 163 9.91 10.88 5.00
N SER A 164 11.12 11.21 4.54
CA SER A 164 11.77 10.53 3.42
C SER A 164 13.30 10.53 3.64
N PRO A 165 14.01 9.42 3.36
CA PRO A 165 15.44 9.35 3.61
C PRO A 165 16.25 10.30 2.70
N PRO A 166 17.32 10.92 3.19
CA PRO A 166 18.12 11.92 2.46
C PRO A 166 19.12 11.28 1.48
N ARG A 167 18.64 10.37 0.63
CA ARG A 167 19.51 9.57 -0.28
C ARG A 167 19.74 10.19 -1.66
N HIS A 168 19.13 11.33 -1.95
CA HIS A 168 19.40 12.07 -3.16
C HIS A 168 20.39 13.20 -2.89
N LYS A 169 21.69 12.96 -3.15
CA LYS A 169 22.77 13.96 -2.93
C LYS A 169 22.79 14.56 -1.51
N GLY A 170 22.45 13.74 -0.50
CA GLY A 170 22.39 14.17 0.90
C GLY A 170 21.08 14.85 1.31
N SER A 171 20.05 14.83 0.47
CA SER A 171 18.72 15.40 0.74
C SER A 171 17.62 14.51 0.18
N ILE A 172 16.38 14.96 0.28
CA ILE A 172 15.21 14.34 -0.37
C ILE A 172 15.20 14.72 -1.87
N HIS A 173 14.67 13.82 -2.71
CA HIS A 173 14.59 14.10 -4.14
C HIS A 173 13.67 15.31 -4.43
N PRO A 174 14.10 16.28 -5.29
CA PRO A 174 13.35 17.52 -5.53
C PRO A 174 11.89 17.32 -5.95
N VAL A 175 11.58 16.28 -6.72
CA VAL A 175 10.20 15.98 -7.13
C VAL A 175 9.30 15.69 -5.92
N ILE A 176 9.79 15.01 -4.87
CA ILE A 176 9.03 14.79 -3.63
C ILE A 176 8.76 16.10 -2.92
N LEU A 177 9.80 16.95 -2.81
CA LEU A 177 9.69 18.28 -2.20
C LEU A 177 8.69 19.18 -2.95
N ALA A 178 8.74 19.15 -4.29
CA ALA A 178 7.82 19.90 -5.13
C ALA A 178 6.36 19.49 -4.93
N VAL A 179 6.07 18.19 -4.82
CA VAL A 179 4.71 17.70 -4.54
C VAL A 179 4.27 18.05 -3.13
N CYS A 180 5.15 17.98 -2.14
CA CYS A 180 4.83 18.44 -0.78
C CYS A 180 4.46 19.94 -0.78
N HIS A 181 5.22 20.77 -1.50
CA HIS A 181 4.92 22.21 -1.65
C HIS A 181 3.57 22.43 -2.36
N GLU A 182 3.32 21.75 -3.48
CA GLU A 182 2.06 21.85 -4.23
C GLU A 182 0.85 21.50 -3.38
N LEU A 183 0.98 20.53 -2.46
CA LEU A 183 -0.06 20.11 -1.53
C LEU A 183 -0.12 20.95 -0.23
N GLY A 184 0.71 21.99 -0.10
CA GLY A 184 0.78 22.84 1.09
C GLY A 184 1.34 22.14 2.34
N ILE A 185 2.13 21.08 2.15
CA ILE A 185 2.78 20.35 3.25
C ILE A 185 4.13 20.96 3.53
N GLY A 186 4.23 21.78 4.58
CA GLY A 186 5.48 22.46 5.00
C GLY A 186 6.26 21.71 6.09
N GLU A 187 5.79 20.54 6.52
CA GLU A 187 6.45 19.73 7.53
C GLU A 187 7.01 18.46 6.90
N VAL A 188 8.24 18.59 6.35
CA VAL A 188 8.94 17.53 5.63
C VAL A 188 10.28 17.29 6.33
N TYR A 189 10.53 16.02 6.72
CA TYR A 189 11.75 15.62 7.42
C TYR A 189 12.59 14.70 6.55
N GLN A 190 13.88 15.02 6.41
CA GLN A 190 14.84 14.20 5.67
C GLN A 190 15.45 13.10 6.54
N ILE A 191 14.57 12.24 7.02
CA ILE A 191 14.88 11.03 7.78
C ILE A 191 14.05 9.86 7.24
N GLY A 192 14.53 8.64 7.41
CA GLY A 192 13.84 7.44 6.93
C GLY A 192 14.00 6.26 7.87
N GLY A 193 13.59 5.06 7.44
CA GLY A 193 13.80 3.82 8.18
C GLY A 193 13.00 3.70 9.49
N ALA A 194 13.42 2.76 10.32
CA ALA A 194 12.76 2.47 11.61
C ALA A 194 12.86 3.63 12.59
N GLN A 195 13.97 4.40 12.56
CA GLN A 195 14.17 5.57 13.40
C GLN A 195 13.17 6.70 13.10
N ALA A 196 12.79 6.88 11.84
CA ALA A 196 11.78 7.86 11.46
C ALA A 196 10.38 7.46 11.95
N VAL A 197 10.01 6.17 11.82
CA VAL A 197 8.76 5.63 12.36
C VAL A 197 8.71 5.77 13.87
N ALA A 198 9.79 5.46 14.58
CA ALA A 198 9.89 5.64 16.03
C ALA A 198 9.75 7.12 16.43
N ALA A 199 10.42 8.04 15.72
CA ALA A 199 10.32 9.47 15.96
C ALA A 199 8.88 9.99 15.74
N LEU A 200 8.19 9.54 14.70
CA LEU A 200 6.79 9.89 14.47
C LEU A 200 5.85 9.32 15.55
N ALA A 201 6.11 8.09 16.03
CA ALA A 201 5.23 7.42 17.00
C ALA A 201 5.37 7.98 18.41
N TYR A 202 6.59 8.24 18.88
CA TYR A 202 6.86 8.66 20.25
C TYR A 202 7.06 10.17 20.38
N GLY A 203 7.43 10.84 19.29
CA GLY A 203 7.90 12.21 19.30
C GLY A 203 9.38 12.29 19.71
N THR A 204 10.01 13.42 19.36
CA THR A 204 11.34 13.82 19.82
C THR A 204 11.30 15.30 20.18
N ASN A 205 12.44 15.91 20.51
CA ASN A 205 12.49 17.35 20.78
C ASN A 205 12.13 18.21 19.55
N THR A 206 12.43 17.71 18.31
CA THR A 206 12.19 18.45 17.07
C THR A 206 11.04 17.87 16.22
N ILE A 207 10.61 16.64 16.46
CA ILE A 207 9.58 15.96 15.70
C ILE A 207 8.39 15.68 16.60
N CYS A 208 7.26 16.34 16.33
CA CYS A 208 6.02 16.11 17.08
C CYS A 208 5.45 14.71 16.76
N LYS A 209 5.00 13.98 17.79
CA LYS A 209 4.32 12.70 17.60
C LYS A 209 3.06 12.83 16.77
N VAL A 210 2.69 11.74 16.10
CA VAL A 210 1.50 11.64 15.26
C VAL A 210 0.49 10.64 15.85
N ASP A 211 -0.75 10.69 15.38
CA ASP A 211 -1.80 9.73 15.77
C ASP A 211 -1.88 8.54 14.81
N LYS A 212 -1.42 8.71 13.55
CA LYS A 212 -1.41 7.65 12.53
C LYS A 212 -0.19 7.78 11.62
N ILE A 213 0.42 6.64 11.24
CA ILE A 213 1.52 6.56 10.30
C ILE A 213 1.08 5.78 9.07
N VAL A 214 1.21 6.36 7.89
CA VAL A 214 0.81 5.75 6.62
C VAL A 214 1.95 5.77 5.61
N GLY A 215 1.80 5.01 4.54
CA GLY A 215 2.72 4.97 3.41
C GLY A 215 3.61 3.73 3.39
N PRO A 216 4.14 3.41 2.19
CA PRO A 216 5.02 2.28 1.97
C PRO A 216 6.42 2.53 2.54
N GLY A 217 7.21 1.47 2.60
CA GLY A 217 8.60 1.53 3.02
C GLY A 217 9.27 0.17 2.93
N ASN A 218 10.58 0.14 3.16
CA ASN A 218 11.31 -1.11 3.22
C ASN A 218 10.89 -1.96 4.45
N GLN A 219 11.41 -3.18 4.55
CA GLN A 219 11.08 -4.08 5.66
C GLN A 219 11.21 -3.46 7.05
N TRP A 220 12.20 -2.58 7.27
CA TRP A 220 12.43 -1.91 8.57
C TRP A 220 11.32 -0.92 8.93
N VAL A 221 10.82 -0.18 7.92
CA VAL A 221 9.67 0.71 8.09
C VAL A 221 8.43 -0.10 8.42
N GLN A 222 8.17 -1.19 7.68
CA GLN A 222 6.99 -2.04 7.91
C GLN A 222 7.02 -2.76 9.26
N MET A 223 8.18 -3.29 9.65
CA MET A 223 8.38 -3.89 10.97
C MET A 223 8.20 -2.84 12.09
N ALA A 224 8.71 -1.61 11.89
CA ALA A 224 8.55 -0.53 12.86
C ALA A 224 7.09 -0.09 12.99
N LYS A 225 6.36 0.07 11.88
CA LYS A 225 4.91 0.34 11.89
C LYS A 225 4.15 -0.72 12.70
N ARG A 226 4.44 -2.00 12.46
CA ARG A 226 3.84 -3.10 13.22
C ARG A 226 4.15 -3.03 14.72
N GLU A 227 5.38 -2.68 15.09
CA GLU A 227 5.80 -2.62 16.51
C GLU A 227 5.16 -1.43 17.26
N VAL A 228 4.89 -0.32 16.57
CA VAL A 228 4.28 0.86 17.19
C VAL A 228 2.74 0.87 17.06
N PHE A 229 2.14 -0.09 16.36
CA PHE A 229 0.69 -0.21 16.26
C PHE A 229 0.06 -0.42 17.64
N GLY A 230 -0.98 0.34 17.93
CA GLY A 230 -1.60 0.41 19.26
C GLY A 230 -1.15 1.61 20.08
N LEU A 231 0.06 2.13 19.87
CA LEU A 231 0.47 3.45 20.33
C LEU A 231 0.02 4.53 19.34
N VAL A 232 0.22 4.27 18.07
CA VAL A 232 -0.31 5.03 16.93
C VAL A 232 -1.03 4.07 15.99
N ASP A 233 -1.96 4.59 15.21
CA ASP A 233 -2.59 3.81 14.15
C ASP A 233 -1.69 3.73 12.91
N ILE A 234 -1.92 2.73 12.05
CA ILE A 234 -1.21 2.56 10.78
C ILE A 234 -2.20 2.27 9.64
N ASP A 235 -1.77 2.42 8.39
CA ASP A 235 -2.55 1.98 7.22
C ASP A 235 -2.60 0.44 7.12
N SER A 236 -1.44 -0.20 6.99
CA SER A 236 -1.27 -1.65 6.95
C SER A 236 0.20 -2.01 7.16
N VAL A 237 0.49 -3.30 7.29
CA VAL A 237 1.85 -3.84 7.20
C VAL A 237 2.03 -4.40 5.80
N ALA A 238 2.56 -3.57 4.90
CA ALA A 238 2.73 -3.92 3.50
C ALA A 238 3.94 -4.83 3.28
N GLY A 239 3.77 -5.79 2.37
CA GLY A 239 4.84 -6.60 1.81
C GLY A 239 5.33 -6.08 0.46
N PRO A 240 6.10 -6.90 -0.26
CA PRO A 240 6.41 -6.67 -1.66
C PRO A 240 5.15 -6.54 -2.50
N SER A 241 5.18 -5.70 -3.52
CA SER A 241 4.03 -5.47 -4.40
C SER A 241 3.71 -6.70 -5.25
N GLU A 242 2.44 -6.89 -5.56
CA GLU A 242 1.89 -8.10 -6.20
C GLU A 242 0.91 -7.75 -7.31
N VAL A 243 0.97 -8.50 -8.42
CA VAL A 243 -0.10 -8.53 -9.41
C VAL A 243 -0.54 -9.96 -9.70
N LEU A 244 -1.84 -10.17 -9.75
CA LEU A 244 -2.48 -11.34 -10.34
C LEU A 244 -3.25 -10.90 -11.58
N ILE A 245 -2.99 -11.54 -12.72
CA ILE A 245 -3.67 -11.26 -13.98
C ILE A 245 -4.52 -12.46 -14.36
N ILE A 246 -5.83 -12.29 -14.46
CA ILE A 246 -6.75 -13.27 -15.04
C ILE A 246 -6.91 -12.93 -16.53
N ALA A 247 -6.53 -13.85 -17.41
CA ALA A 247 -6.60 -13.64 -18.84
C ALA A 247 -7.05 -14.91 -19.58
N ASN A 248 -7.99 -14.79 -20.51
CA ASN A 248 -8.43 -15.88 -21.36
C ASN A 248 -7.75 -15.87 -22.73
N ALA A 249 -8.13 -16.77 -23.63
CA ALA A 249 -7.56 -16.89 -24.97
C ALA A 249 -7.72 -15.64 -25.85
N GLN A 250 -8.62 -14.70 -25.51
CA GLN A 250 -8.87 -13.46 -26.26
C GLN A 250 -7.94 -12.32 -25.85
N ALA A 251 -7.23 -12.45 -24.72
CA ALA A 251 -6.31 -11.43 -24.23
C ALA A 251 -5.10 -11.26 -25.16
N ASN A 252 -4.45 -10.10 -25.07
CA ASN A 252 -3.23 -9.82 -25.80
C ASN A 252 -2.02 -10.26 -24.99
N ALA A 253 -1.37 -11.35 -25.40
CA ALA A 253 -0.22 -11.92 -24.69
C ALA A 253 0.95 -10.93 -24.53
N ALA A 254 1.16 -10.00 -25.50
CA ALA A 254 2.23 -9.02 -25.41
C ALA A 254 1.95 -7.93 -24.37
N TRP A 255 0.66 -7.59 -24.13
CA TRP A 255 0.22 -6.66 -23.09
C TRP A 255 0.31 -7.31 -21.72
N VAL A 256 -0.24 -8.51 -21.56
CA VAL A 256 -0.12 -9.28 -20.31
C VAL A 256 1.35 -9.47 -19.92
N ALA A 257 2.23 -9.79 -20.87
CA ALA A 257 3.67 -9.89 -20.61
C ALA A 257 4.30 -8.54 -20.21
N ALA A 258 3.80 -7.42 -20.70
CA ALA A 258 4.25 -6.08 -20.27
C ALA A 258 3.82 -5.79 -18.85
N ASP A 259 2.57 -6.12 -18.48
CA ASP A 259 2.03 -5.90 -17.13
C ASP A 259 2.75 -6.81 -16.10
N VAL A 260 3.05 -8.07 -16.45
CA VAL A 260 3.91 -8.96 -15.64
C VAL A 260 5.29 -8.35 -15.40
N LEU A 261 5.91 -7.77 -16.42
CA LEU A 261 7.24 -7.17 -16.30
C LEU A 261 7.23 -5.86 -15.51
N SER A 262 6.21 -5.03 -15.66
CA SER A 262 6.06 -3.79 -14.89
C SER A 262 6.00 -4.06 -13.38
N GLN A 263 5.39 -5.17 -12.98
CA GLN A 263 5.35 -5.60 -11.59
C GLN A 263 6.66 -6.25 -11.13
N ALA A 264 7.24 -7.12 -11.96
CA ALA A 264 8.45 -7.84 -11.61
C ALA A 264 9.70 -6.93 -11.49
N GLU A 265 9.70 -5.74 -12.12
CA GLU A 265 10.80 -4.78 -12.00
C GLU A 265 10.89 -4.11 -10.62
N HIS A 266 9.85 -4.16 -9.78
CA HIS A 266 9.89 -3.64 -8.40
C HIS A 266 10.87 -4.41 -7.50
N ALA A 267 11.18 -5.64 -7.79
CA ALA A 267 12.11 -6.58 -7.14
C ALA A 267 12.56 -6.21 -5.70
N PRO A 268 11.98 -6.83 -4.65
CA PRO A 268 11.09 -7.97 -4.75
C PRO A 268 9.65 -7.56 -5.09
N GLY A 269 8.99 -8.35 -5.94
CA GLY A 269 7.59 -8.22 -6.30
C GLY A 269 7.09 -9.58 -6.78
N SER A 270 5.79 -9.76 -6.92
CA SER A 270 5.25 -10.97 -7.51
C SER A 270 4.33 -10.67 -8.68
N ALA A 271 4.39 -11.50 -9.72
CA ALA A 271 3.55 -11.38 -10.89
C ALA A 271 3.08 -12.76 -11.34
N VAL A 272 1.78 -12.99 -11.25
CA VAL A 272 1.15 -14.28 -11.53
C VAL A 272 0.07 -14.11 -12.59
N VAL A 273 0.01 -15.02 -13.56
CA VAL A 273 -1.02 -15.08 -14.59
C VAL A 273 -1.85 -16.33 -14.40
N PHE A 274 -3.16 -16.20 -14.34
CA PHE A 274 -4.12 -17.29 -14.37
C PHE A 274 -4.86 -17.30 -15.71
N THR A 275 -4.95 -18.45 -16.34
CA THR A 275 -5.64 -18.62 -17.63
C THR A 275 -6.25 -20.01 -17.76
N ASP A 276 -7.31 -20.11 -18.55
CA ASP A 276 -7.92 -21.37 -18.99
C ASP A 276 -7.38 -21.85 -20.35
N SER A 277 -6.34 -21.18 -20.89
CA SER A 277 -5.81 -21.48 -22.21
C SER A 277 -4.31 -21.80 -22.21
N GLN A 278 -3.98 -23.08 -22.37
CA GLN A 278 -2.59 -23.54 -22.52
C GLN A 278 -1.85 -22.81 -23.65
N LYS A 279 -2.57 -22.61 -24.80
CA LYS A 279 -1.98 -21.90 -25.96
C LYS A 279 -1.66 -20.44 -25.63
N PHE A 280 -2.51 -19.78 -24.87
CA PHE A 280 -2.30 -18.41 -24.42
C PHE A 280 -1.13 -18.33 -23.43
N ALA A 281 -1.07 -19.23 -22.45
CA ALA A 281 0.02 -19.31 -21.47
C ALA A 281 1.38 -19.42 -22.13
N VAL A 282 1.53 -20.28 -23.15
CA VAL A 282 2.76 -20.43 -23.93
C VAL A 282 3.13 -19.12 -24.63
N LYS A 283 2.16 -18.42 -25.25
CA LYS A 283 2.41 -17.12 -25.90
C LYS A 283 2.90 -16.06 -24.91
N VAL A 284 2.31 -15.99 -23.71
CA VAL A 284 2.77 -15.06 -22.66
C VAL A 284 4.21 -15.37 -22.26
N LEU A 285 4.55 -16.64 -22.07
CA LEU A 285 5.90 -17.08 -21.73
C LEU A 285 6.91 -16.71 -22.84
N GLU A 286 6.55 -16.90 -24.10
CA GLU A 286 7.38 -16.50 -25.26
C GLU A 286 7.61 -15.00 -25.30
N GLU A 287 6.56 -14.20 -25.08
CA GLU A 287 6.64 -12.73 -25.02
C GLU A 287 7.53 -12.25 -23.85
N LEU A 288 7.43 -12.86 -22.68
CA LEU A 288 8.32 -12.58 -21.53
C LEU A 288 9.78 -12.87 -21.90
N LYS A 289 10.07 -14.04 -22.47
CA LYS A 289 11.41 -14.40 -22.93
C LYS A 289 11.93 -13.41 -23.97
N ARG A 290 11.10 -13.05 -24.95
CA ARG A 290 11.45 -12.10 -26.00
C ARG A 290 11.83 -10.72 -25.43
N LYS A 291 11.06 -10.22 -24.48
CA LYS A 291 11.30 -8.89 -23.86
C LYS A 291 12.52 -8.88 -22.93
N LEU A 292 12.83 -9.98 -22.28
CA LEU A 292 13.94 -10.09 -21.33
C LEU A 292 15.31 -10.38 -21.99
N VAL A 293 15.33 -10.98 -23.19
CA VAL A 293 16.56 -11.49 -23.82
C VAL A 293 17.12 -10.56 -24.90
N SER A 294 16.31 -9.66 -25.48
CA SER A 294 16.71 -8.97 -26.69
C SER A 294 17.07 -7.50 -26.51
N PRO A 295 18.32 -7.11 -26.77
CA PRO A 295 18.59 -5.94 -27.57
C PRO A 295 18.48 -6.36 -29.04
N ARG A 296 17.31 -6.28 -29.67
CA ARG A 296 17.27 -6.35 -31.13
C ARG A 296 18.00 -5.14 -31.67
N THR A 297 19.13 -5.39 -32.33
CA THR A 297 19.70 -4.46 -33.27
C THR A 297 18.75 -4.39 -34.48
N CYS A 298 18.28 -3.20 -34.82
CA CYS A 298 17.63 -2.95 -36.11
C CYS A 298 18.61 -3.28 -37.26
N ALA A 299 18.10 -3.51 -38.44
CA ALA A 299 18.95 -3.69 -39.64
C ALA A 299 19.96 -2.53 -39.72
N GLY A 300 21.26 -2.84 -39.55
CA GLY A 300 22.33 -1.84 -39.45
C GLY A 300 23.08 -1.81 -38.13
N GLY A 301 22.80 -2.72 -37.16
CA GLY A 301 23.60 -2.88 -35.94
C GLY A 301 23.35 -1.85 -34.85
N LYS A 302 22.37 -0.92 -34.99
CA LYS A 302 22.02 0.06 -34.00
C LYS A 302 20.91 -0.46 -33.06
N PRO A 303 20.94 -0.11 -31.74
CA PRO A 303 19.85 -0.46 -30.82
C PRO A 303 18.51 0.06 -31.34
N CYS A 304 17.48 -0.80 -31.34
CA CYS A 304 16.14 -0.40 -31.77
C CYS A 304 15.51 0.56 -30.73
N PRO A 305 15.17 1.82 -31.07
CA PRO A 305 14.65 2.79 -30.12
C PRO A 305 13.29 2.40 -29.50
N GLN A 306 12.60 1.44 -30.13
CA GLN A 306 11.24 1.01 -29.74
C GLN A 306 11.23 -0.14 -28.72
N VAL A 307 12.39 -0.64 -28.31
CA VAL A 307 12.51 -1.65 -27.24
C VAL A 307 13.31 -1.03 -26.10
N ALA A 308 12.63 -0.33 -25.22
CA ALA A 308 13.22 0.16 -23.99
C ALA A 308 13.83 -1.02 -23.21
N ARG A 309 15.12 -0.94 -22.95
CA ARG A 309 15.84 -1.92 -22.14
C ARG A 309 15.34 -1.79 -20.71
N LEU A 310 14.81 -2.86 -20.13
CA LEU A 310 14.55 -2.89 -18.69
C LEU A 310 15.86 -2.63 -17.96
N ASN A 311 15.90 -1.63 -17.10
CA ASN A 311 17.12 -1.25 -16.38
C ASN A 311 17.57 -2.31 -15.37
N ARG A 312 16.67 -3.23 -14.97
CA ARG A 312 16.85 -4.22 -13.90
C ARG A 312 16.54 -5.65 -14.35
N VAL A 313 17.04 -6.04 -15.54
CA VAL A 313 16.71 -7.35 -16.15
C VAL A 313 17.07 -8.55 -15.25
N LYS A 314 18.22 -8.53 -14.58
CA LYS A 314 18.64 -9.64 -13.70
C LYS A 314 17.71 -9.79 -12.51
N GLU A 315 17.42 -8.70 -11.84
CA GLU A 315 16.53 -8.63 -10.69
C GLU A 315 15.11 -9.07 -11.07
N THR A 316 14.61 -8.62 -12.23
CA THR A 316 13.30 -9.00 -12.78
C THR A 316 13.23 -10.51 -13.04
N ILE A 317 14.27 -11.11 -13.64
CA ILE A 317 14.33 -12.57 -13.87
C ILE A 317 14.34 -13.33 -12.55
N GLU A 318 15.15 -12.92 -11.57
CA GLU A 318 15.20 -13.58 -10.26
C GLU A 318 13.86 -13.42 -9.50
N CYS A 319 13.19 -12.27 -9.64
CA CYS A 319 11.87 -12.04 -9.11
C CYS A 319 10.86 -13.03 -9.71
N LEU A 320 10.79 -13.14 -11.03
CA LEU A 320 9.87 -14.06 -11.71
C LEU A 320 10.16 -15.53 -11.37
N LYS A 321 11.43 -15.93 -11.19
CA LYS A 321 11.77 -17.30 -10.77
C LYS A 321 11.25 -17.66 -9.38
N LYS A 322 11.24 -16.70 -8.46
CA LYS A 322 10.86 -16.93 -7.05
C LYS A 322 9.39 -16.73 -6.80
N PHE A 323 8.79 -15.71 -7.41
CA PHE A 323 7.47 -15.19 -7.11
C PHE A 323 6.58 -15.02 -8.33
N GLY A 324 7.02 -15.48 -9.51
CA GLY A 324 6.25 -15.46 -10.74
C GLY A 324 5.62 -16.82 -11.04
N GLY A 325 4.51 -16.80 -11.80
CA GLY A 325 3.83 -18.00 -12.27
C GLY A 325 2.89 -17.72 -13.42
N ILE A 326 2.82 -18.64 -14.39
CA ILE A 326 1.77 -18.69 -15.40
C ILE A 326 1.03 -20.01 -15.15
N VAL A 327 -0.19 -19.91 -14.63
CA VAL A 327 -0.96 -21.07 -14.18
C VAL A 327 -2.12 -21.31 -15.13
N VAL A 328 -2.20 -22.52 -15.65
CA VAL A 328 -3.28 -22.96 -16.54
C VAL A 328 -4.25 -23.84 -15.76
N PHE A 329 -5.51 -23.45 -15.72
CA PHE A 329 -6.61 -24.15 -15.07
C PHE A 329 -7.51 -24.82 -16.12
N ASP A 330 -8.34 -25.74 -15.68
CA ASP A 330 -9.31 -26.41 -16.55
C ASP A 330 -10.49 -25.51 -16.90
N ASP A 331 -10.90 -24.62 -15.97
CA ASP A 331 -12.00 -23.71 -16.17
C ASP A 331 -11.89 -22.39 -15.40
N MET A 332 -12.73 -21.41 -15.74
CA MET A 332 -12.76 -20.09 -15.13
C MET A 332 -13.24 -20.08 -13.67
N SER A 333 -14.04 -21.07 -13.25
CA SER A 333 -14.55 -21.12 -11.88
C SER A 333 -13.43 -21.45 -10.88
N GLU A 334 -12.49 -22.32 -11.27
CA GLU A 334 -11.28 -22.59 -10.51
C GLU A 334 -10.36 -21.36 -10.44
N ILE A 335 -10.21 -20.64 -11.55
CA ILE A 335 -9.44 -19.37 -11.59
C ILE A 335 -10.00 -18.37 -10.58
N ILE A 336 -11.31 -18.16 -10.56
CA ILE A 336 -11.99 -17.23 -9.64
C ILE A 336 -11.79 -17.67 -8.19
N LYS A 337 -11.96 -18.95 -7.90
CA LYS A 337 -11.74 -19.53 -6.57
C LYS A 337 -10.31 -19.25 -6.08
N TRP A 338 -9.32 -19.57 -6.91
CA TRP A 338 -7.93 -19.35 -6.55
C TRP A 338 -7.53 -17.87 -6.49
N ALA A 339 -8.10 -17.01 -7.32
CA ALA A 339 -7.89 -15.57 -7.24
C ALA A 339 -8.36 -15.03 -5.88
N ASN A 340 -9.55 -15.43 -5.42
CA ASN A 340 -10.06 -15.10 -4.09
C ASN A 340 -9.17 -15.66 -2.96
N GLU A 341 -8.60 -16.86 -3.14
CA GLU A 341 -7.66 -17.45 -2.18
C GLU A 341 -6.31 -16.73 -2.16
N PHE A 342 -5.80 -16.26 -3.29
CA PHE A 342 -4.59 -15.42 -3.35
C PHE A 342 -4.81 -14.07 -2.69
N ALA A 343 -6.01 -13.49 -2.88
CA ALA A 343 -6.35 -12.16 -2.38
C ALA A 343 -5.26 -11.12 -2.71
N PRO A 344 -4.96 -10.91 -4.01
CA PRO A 344 -3.81 -10.13 -4.45
C PRO A 344 -3.97 -8.65 -4.17
N GLU A 345 -2.85 -7.94 -4.12
CA GLU A 345 -2.81 -6.47 -4.07
C GLU A 345 -3.48 -5.87 -5.31
N HIS A 346 -3.00 -6.24 -6.49
CA HIS A 346 -3.57 -5.81 -7.77
C HIS A 346 -4.14 -7.04 -8.50
N LEU A 347 -5.39 -6.95 -8.93
CA LEU A 347 -6.02 -7.96 -9.77
C LEU A 347 -6.41 -7.36 -11.11
N GLU A 348 -5.73 -7.76 -12.18
CA GLU A 348 -6.14 -7.43 -13.54
C GLU A 348 -7.01 -8.53 -14.13
N ILE A 349 -8.06 -8.15 -14.88
CA ILE A 349 -8.97 -9.09 -15.54
C ILE A 349 -9.06 -8.72 -17.03
N GLN A 350 -8.36 -9.49 -17.86
CA GLN A 350 -8.25 -9.28 -19.30
C GLN A 350 -8.96 -10.41 -20.07
N CYS A 351 -10.29 -10.51 -19.90
CA CYS A 351 -11.14 -11.56 -20.45
C CYS A 351 -12.20 -11.04 -21.45
N GLY A 352 -11.90 -9.92 -22.15
CA GLY A 352 -12.82 -9.31 -23.10
C GLY A 352 -14.16 -8.93 -22.45
N SER A 353 -15.28 -9.32 -23.06
CA SER A 353 -16.63 -9.05 -22.56
C SER A 353 -16.95 -9.66 -21.20
N GLU A 354 -16.28 -10.76 -20.85
CA GLU A 354 -16.50 -11.47 -19.58
C GLU A 354 -15.82 -10.80 -18.37
N SER A 355 -14.90 -9.84 -18.60
CA SER A 355 -14.10 -9.23 -17.53
C SER A 355 -14.94 -8.65 -16.39
N LYS A 356 -16.04 -7.94 -16.71
CA LYS A 356 -16.95 -7.37 -15.68
C LYS A 356 -17.67 -8.45 -14.88
N LYS A 357 -18.13 -9.52 -15.56
CA LYS A 357 -18.82 -10.65 -14.91
C LYS A 357 -17.88 -11.39 -13.95
N ILE A 358 -16.63 -11.58 -14.35
CA ILE A 358 -15.59 -12.18 -13.49
C ILE A 358 -15.33 -11.28 -12.29
N ALA A 359 -15.15 -9.96 -12.50
CA ALA A 359 -14.89 -8.99 -11.44
C ALA A 359 -15.98 -9.02 -10.34
N HIS A 360 -17.25 -9.20 -10.69
CA HIS A 360 -18.34 -9.33 -9.71
C HIS A 360 -18.28 -10.58 -8.82
N GLN A 361 -17.46 -11.57 -9.18
CA GLN A 361 -17.27 -12.80 -8.41
C GLN A 361 -15.98 -12.77 -7.56
N ILE A 362 -15.25 -11.68 -7.65
CA ILE A 362 -14.04 -11.47 -6.83
C ILE A 362 -14.46 -10.78 -5.52
N GLU A 363 -14.16 -11.43 -4.42
CA GLU A 363 -14.42 -10.94 -3.07
C GLU A 363 -13.16 -10.34 -2.43
N ASN A 364 -11.98 -10.81 -2.82
CA ASN A 364 -10.72 -10.52 -2.16
C ASN A 364 -9.67 -10.02 -3.15
N ALA A 365 -9.55 -8.70 -3.28
CA ALA A 365 -8.45 -8.03 -3.98
C ALA A 365 -8.25 -6.62 -3.41
N GLY A 366 -7.04 -6.11 -3.41
CA GLY A 366 -6.77 -4.73 -2.99
C GLY A 366 -7.33 -3.73 -3.99
N ALA A 367 -7.13 -3.97 -5.29
CA ALA A 367 -7.76 -3.22 -6.38
C ALA A 367 -8.05 -4.16 -7.57
N ILE A 368 -9.15 -3.92 -8.29
CA ILE A 368 -9.56 -4.70 -9.47
C ILE A 368 -9.50 -3.81 -10.71
N PHE A 369 -8.72 -4.24 -11.70
CA PHE A 369 -8.51 -3.58 -12.97
C PHE A 369 -9.24 -4.34 -14.08
N ILE A 370 -10.25 -3.72 -14.70
CA ILE A 370 -11.18 -4.42 -15.59
C ILE A 370 -10.90 -4.05 -17.05
N GLY A 371 -10.56 -5.05 -17.85
CA GLY A 371 -10.38 -4.92 -19.30
C GLY A 371 -8.96 -4.55 -19.72
N ASN A 372 -8.72 -4.63 -21.01
CA ASN A 372 -7.38 -4.56 -21.63
C ASN A 372 -6.69 -3.20 -21.52
N TYR A 373 -7.43 -2.13 -21.17
CA TYR A 373 -6.93 -0.75 -21.08
C TYR A 373 -6.80 -0.26 -19.63
N SER A 374 -6.81 -1.17 -18.67
CA SER A 374 -6.70 -0.87 -17.25
C SER A 374 -5.47 -1.57 -16.64
N PRO A 375 -4.23 -1.27 -17.08
CA PRO A 375 -3.03 -1.81 -16.44
C PRO A 375 -2.83 -1.18 -15.05
N VAL A 376 -2.06 -1.86 -14.17
CA VAL A 376 -1.74 -1.39 -12.80
C VAL A 376 -1.31 0.07 -12.76
N ALA A 377 -0.50 0.52 -13.72
CA ALA A 377 -0.01 1.90 -13.79
C ALA A 377 -1.13 2.95 -13.82
N VAL A 378 -2.31 2.62 -14.33
CA VAL A 378 -3.48 3.54 -14.29
C VAL A 378 -3.93 3.76 -12.84
N GLY A 379 -3.93 2.72 -12.02
CA GLY A 379 -4.23 2.80 -10.58
C GLY A 379 -3.15 3.56 -9.81
N ASP A 380 -1.89 3.24 -10.08
CA ASP A 380 -0.76 3.81 -9.36
C ASP A 380 -0.63 5.33 -9.52
N TYR A 381 -1.05 5.87 -10.66
CA TYR A 381 -0.78 7.28 -10.99
C TYR A 381 -2.01 8.12 -11.27
N TRP A 382 -3.15 7.53 -11.67
CA TRP A 382 -4.17 8.33 -12.34
C TRP A 382 -5.62 8.10 -11.94
N ALA A 383 -6.03 6.86 -11.66
CA ALA A 383 -7.45 6.51 -11.55
C ALA A 383 -8.20 7.13 -10.35
N GLY A 384 -7.47 7.49 -9.29
CA GLY A 384 -8.05 8.12 -8.10
C GLY A 384 -8.06 7.28 -6.82
N PRO A 385 -8.30 5.95 -6.85
CA PRO A 385 -8.01 5.10 -5.70
C PRO A 385 -6.54 5.20 -5.27
N SER A 386 -6.27 5.07 -3.97
CA SER A 386 -4.88 5.06 -3.49
C SER A 386 -4.18 3.77 -3.90
N HIS A 387 -2.92 3.87 -4.27
CA HIS A 387 -2.06 2.73 -4.53
C HIS A 387 -1.48 2.10 -3.24
N THR A 388 -1.81 2.63 -2.08
CA THR A 388 -1.48 1.99 -0.80
C THR A 388 -2.51 0.91 -0.54
N LEU A 389 -2.18 -0.30 -0.96
CA LEU A 389 -3.06 -1.45 -1.03
C LEU A 389 -2.64 -2.54 -0.04
N PRO A 390 -3.57 -3.41 0.38
CA PRO A 390 -3.23 -4.59 1.17
C PRO A 390 -2.45 -5.61 0.33
N THR A 391 -1.36 -6.14 0.88
CA THR A 391 -0.48 -7.13 0.24
C THR A 391 -0.45 -8.44 1.02
N GLY A 392 0.15 -9.49 0.49
CA GLY A 392 0.37 -10.74 1.22
C GLY A 392 -0.93 -11.46 1.60
N GLY A 393 -1.96 -11.35 0.78
CA GLY A 393 -3.27 -11.97 1.00
C GLY A 393 -4.12 -11.26 2.06
N THR A 394 -3.72 -10.07 2.52
CA THR A 394 -4.45 -9.30 3.54
C THR A 394 -5.68 -8.57 2.98
N ALA A 395 -5.88 -8.55 1.67
CA ALA A 395 -7.10 -8.07 1.03
C ALA A 395 -8.37 -8.85 1.46
N LYS A 396 -8.22 -9.95 2.19
CA LYS A 396 -9.33 -10.66 2.86
C LYS A 396 -9.95 -9.88 4.03
N PHE A 397 -9.26 -8.87 4.57
CA PHE A 397 -9.71 -8.09 5.72
C PHE A 397 -9.21 -6.64 5.77
N PHE A 398 -8.29 -6.25 4.91
CA PHE A 398 -7.86 -4.86 4.72
C PHE A 398 -8.36 -4.31 3.38
N SER A 399 -8.51 -3.00 3.31
CA SER A 399 -8.88 -2.25 2.09
C SER A 399 -7.75 -1.32 1.64
N ALA A 400 -7.88 -0.78 0.44
CA ALA A 400 -7.04 0.32 -0.02
C ALA A 400 -7.18 1.54 0.90
N LEU A 401 -6.09 2.28 1.10
CA LEU A 401 -6.11 3.52 1.87
C LEU A 401 -7.05 4.54 1.20
N SER A 402 -7.92 5.14 1.99
CA SER A 402 -8.91 6.11 1.54
C SER A 402 -9.08 7.26 2.52
N ALA A 403 -9.85 8.28 2.16
CA ALA A 403 -10.20 9.36 3.07
C ALA A 403 -10.90 8.85 4.35
N ASN A 404 -11.59 7.71 4.28
CA ASN A 404 -12.29 7.12 5.41
C ASN A 404 -11.34 6.56 6.48
N ASP A 405 -10.08 6.27 6.14
CA ASP A 405 -9.06 5.78 7.06
C ASP A 405 -8.45 6.89 7.93
N PHE A 406 -8.81 8.15 7.63
CA PHE A 406 -8.33 9.34 8.36
C PHE A 406 -9.39 9.98 9.23
N ILE A 407 -10.52 9.31 9.43
CA ILE A 407 -11.57 9.72 10.37
C ILE A 407 -11.80 8.63 11.41
N LYS A 408 -12.27 9.06 12.57
CA LYS A 408 -12.80 8.17 13.61
C LYS A 408 -14.26 8.46 13.85
N SER A 409 -15.05 7.43 14.12
CA SER A 409 -16.46 7.55 14.50
C SER A 409 -16.61 7.50 16.01
N THR A 410 -17.50 8.33 16.53
CA THR A 410 -17.89 8.33 17.94
C THR A 410 -19.39 8.12 18.01
N SER A 411 -19.84 7.11 18.75
CA SER A 411 -21.25 6.89 19.00
C SER A 411 -21.78 7.97 19.93
N ILE A 412 -22.89 8.58 19.56
CA ILE A 412 -23.64 9.55 20.38
C ILE A 412 -24.90 8.86 20.84
N ILE A 413 -25.00 8.63 22.15
CA ILE A 413 -26.15 7.98 22.79
C ILE A 413 -26.89 9.00 23.58
N GLU A 414 -28.12 9.31 23.16
CA GLU A 414 -29.01 10.28 23.83
C GLU A 414 -30.33 9.61 24.14
N TYR A 415 -30.66 9.58 25.45
CA TYR A 415 -31.89 9.05 25.98
C TYR A 415 -32.58 10.12 26.86
N ASP A 416 -33.84 10.38 26.58
CA ASP A 416 -34.69 11.08 27.50
C ASP A 416 -35.29 10.12 28.54
N ARG A 417 -36.00 10.68 29.55
CA ARG A 417 -36.65 9.91 30.60
C ARG A 417 -37.67 8.90 30.05
N LYS A 418 -38.42 9.27 29.01
CA LYS A 418 -39.46 8.42 28.41
C LYS A 418 -38.86 7.25 27.67
N LYS A 419 -37.79 7.49 26.93
CA LYS A 419 -37.06 6.45 26.19
C LYS A 419 -36.36 5.49 27.14
N LEU A 420 -35.73 6.00 28.22
CA LEU A 420 -35.09 5.16 29.22
C LEU A 420 -36.13 4.33 30.02
N ALA A 421 -37.27 4.91 30.39
CA ALA A 421 -38.32 4.19 31.10
C ALA A 421 -38.83 2.94 30.34
N LYS A 422 -38.89 3.01 29.02
CA LYS A 422 -39.32 1.87 28.19
C LYS A 422 -38.38 0.68 28.20
N SER A 423 -37.11 0.87 28.54
CA SER A 423 -36.07 -0.14 28.50
C SER A 423 -35.43 -0.39 29.89
N ALA A 424 -35.86 0.30 30.93
CA ALA A 424 -35.22 0.23 32.22
C ALA A 424 -35.19 -1.18 32.83
N ASP A 425 -36.31 -1.87 32.83
CA ASP A 425 -36.42 -3.23 33.40
C ASP A 425 -35.57 -4.24 32.63
N ASP A 426 -35.48 -4.11 31.30
CA ASP A 426 -34.66 -5.00 30.49
C ASP A 426 -33.17 -4.73 30.75
N ILE A 427 -32.76 -3.46 30.84
CA ILE A 427 -31.35 -3.10 31.14
C ILE A 427 -30.96 -3.60 32.52
N ILE A 428 -31.85 -3.43 33.53
CA ILE A 428 -31.62 -3.92 34.91
C ILE A 428 -31.45 -5.42 34.91
N ARG A 429 -32.33 -6.16 34.24
CA ARG A 429 -32.32 -7.63 34.14
C ARG A 429 -31.07 -8.16 33.49
N LEU A 430 -30.62 -7.50 32.39
CA LEU A 430 -29.38 -7.85 31.73
C LEU A 430 -28.15 -7.60 32.62
N ALA A 431 -28.09 -6.44 33.28
CA ALA A 431 -27.00 -6.11 34.18
C ALA A 431 -26.90 -7.09 35.37
N GLU A 432 -28.05 -7.46 35.96
CA GLU A 432 -28.14 -8.44 37.05
C GLU A 432 -27.70 -9.84 36.59
N ALA A 433 -28.08 -10.26 35.38
CA ALA A 433 -27.65 -11.53 34.81
C ALA A 433 -26.13 -11.62 34.55
N GLU A 434 -25.49 -10.47 34.32
CA GLU A 434 -24.03 -10.37 34.19
C GLU A 434 -23.32 -10.17 35.57
N GLY A 435 -24.09 -10.08 36.66
CA GLY A 435 -23.53 -9.81 37.99
C GLY A 435 -23.05 -8.36 38.17
N LEU A 436 -23.50 -7.43 37.33
CA LEU A 436 -23.09 -6.03 37.33
C LEU A 436 -24.08 -5.15 38.12
N ASP A 437 -24.18 -5.36 39.44
CA ASP A 437 -25.12 -4.67 40.34
C ASP A 437 -25.05 -3.13 40.25
N ALA A 438 -23.86 -2.58 40.06
CA ALA A 438 -23.68 -1.14 39.94
C ALA A 438 -24.34 -0.58 38.65
N HIS A 439 -24.34 -1.35 37.55
CA HIS A 439 -25.04 -1.01 36.33
C HIS A 439 -26.56 -1.00 36.54
N ALA A 440 -27.09 -2.05 37.16
CA ALA A 440 -28.51 -2.13 37.54
C ALA A 440 -28.94 -0.95 38.45
N LYS A 441 -28.15 -0.65 39.50
CA LYS A 441 -28.37 0.47 40.40
C LYS A 441 -28.35 1.83 39.69
N SER A 442 -27.49 1.96 38.66
CA SER A 442 -27.40 3.22 37.89
C SER A 442 -28.71 3.54 37.16
N ILE A 443 -29.48 2.54 36.75
CA ILE A 443 -30.81 2.72 36.14
C ILE A 443 -31.87 2.97 37.23
N LYS A 444 -31.89 2.11 38.29
CA LYS A 444 -32.86 2.20 39.39
C LYS A 444 -32.85 3.58 40.06
N ILE A 445 -31.69 4.20 40.32
CA ILE A 445 -31.56 5.51 40.95
C ILE A 445 -32.21 6.66 40.15
N ARG A 446 -32.45 6.46 38.86
CA ARG A 446 -33.17 7.45 38.02
C ARG A 446 -34.69 7.39 38.18
N GLY A 447 -35.17 6.60 39.15
CA GLY A 447 -36.60 6.41 39.41
C GLY A 447 -37.32 5.67 38.28
N LEU A 448 -36.62 4.76 37.63
CA LEU A 448 -37.11 3.97 36.52
C LEU A 448 -36.80 2.47 36.80
N GLY A 449 -37.78 1.63 36.51
CA GLY A 449 -37.77 0.21 36.85
C GLY A 449 -38.56 -0.09 38.12
N SER A 450 -39.27 -1.18 38.11
CA SER A 450 -40.08 -1.73 39.21
C SER A 450 -39.20 -2.37 40.29
#